data_e08b279171e6ddc4f067b02e7df1c9dc
#
_entry.id   e08b279171e6ddc4f067b02e7df1c9dc
#
_cell.length_a   1.000
_cell.length_b   1.000
_cell.length_c   1.000
_cell.angle_alpha   90.00
_cell.angle_beta   90.00
_cell.angle_gamma   90.00
#
_symmetry.space_group_name_H-M   'P 1'
#
loop_
_entity.id
_entity.type
_entity.pdbx_description
1 polymer ?
#
loop_
_entity_poly.entity_id
_entity_poly.type
_entity_poly.pdbx_seq_one_letter_code
_entity_poly.pdbx_strand_id
1 'polypeptide(L)'
;MKKKMIAGLSIALVIAAAPLANAKATVTATPLKNIAQKGGVVTFKFAKMPAKNGLYIQECMAPTTKGAAPTVCDSDQKTQAWVSAAKADIAQGATSAAGKVLEHPVPYFTNADCVHTTCVFYISNDHTAAADRSQDQVIPFTFAAK
;
A
#
# COMPACT_ATOMS: atom_id res chain seq x y z
N MET A 1 -26.56 49.11 -49.82
CA MET A 1 -25.47 48.16 -49.46
C MET A 1 -25.70 47.63 -48.06
N LYS A 2 -26.13 46.39 -47.89
CA LYS A 2 -26.40 45.76 -46.57
C LYS A 2 -25.18 44.95 -46.17
N LYS A 3 -24.43 45.39 -45.10
CA LYS A 3 -23.32 44.62 -44.52
C LYS A 3 -23.90 43.50 -43.65
N LYS A 4 -23.65 42.26 -43.98
CA LYS A 4 -23.92 41.08 -43.12
C LYS A 4 -22.76 40.93 -42.13
N MET A 5 -23.04 41.11 -40.83
CA MET A 5 -22.13 40.70 -39.76
C MET A 5 -22.27 39.20 -39.53
N ILE A 6 -21.17 38.46 -39.70
CA ILE A 6 -21.06 37.06 -39.33
C ILE A 6 -20.52 37.03 -37.92
N ALA A 7 -21.36 36.65 -36.96
CA ALA A 7 -20.94 36.39 -35.59
C ALA A 7 -20.26 35.02 -35.52
N GLY A 8 -18.95 35.00 -35.33
CA GLY A 8 -18.20 33.78 -35.11
C GLY A 8 -18.44 33.23 -33.70
N LEU A 9 -19.06 32.06 -33.61
CA LEU A 9 -19.27 31.35 -32.35
C LEU A 9 -17.99 30.56 -32.02
N SER A 10 -17.16 31.08 -31.13
CA SER A 10 -15.99 30.37 -30.62
C SER A 10 -16.43 29.35 -29.58
N ILE A 11 -16.41 28.06 -29.89
CA ILE A 11 -16.63 26.98 -28.96
C ILE A 11 -15.30 26.74 -28.22
N ALA A 12 -15.20 27.16 -26.96
CA ALA A 12 -14.09 26.82 -26.10
C ALA A 12 -14.24 25.35 -25.64
N LEU A 13 -13.38 24.49 -26.18
CA LEU A 13 -13.30 23.08 -25.76
C LEU A 13 -12.63 23.04 -24.38
N VAL A 14 -13.42 22.92 -23.32
CA VAL A 14 -12.91 22.66 -21.97
C VAL A 14 -12.53 21.20 -21.89
N ILE A 15 -11.23 20.91 -22.07
CA ILE A 15 -10.68 19.58 -21.80
C ILE A 15 -10.61 19.44 -20.27
N ALA A 16 -11.59 18.78 -19.67
CA ALA A 16 -11.53 18.38 -18.28
C ALA A 16 -10.43 17.31 -18.19
N ALA A 17 -9.27 17.69 -17.63
CA ALA A 17 -8.23 16.73 -17.25
C ALA A 17 -8.81 15.84 -16.15
N ALA A 18 -9.17 14.61 -16.48
CA ALA A 18 -9.50 13.61 -15.49
C ALA A 18 -8.30 13.45 -14.55
N PRO A 19 -8.49 13.42 -13.21
CA PRO A 19 -7.39 13.15 -12.31
C PRO A 19 -6.80 11.79 -12.68
N LEU A 20 -5.49 11.74 -12.95
CA LEU A 20 -4.76 10.50 -13.13
C LEU A 20 -4.96 9.70 -11.86
N ALA A 21 -5.77 8.65 -11.91
CA ALA A 21 -5.88 7.69 -10.82
C ALA A 21 -4.46 7.18 -10.52
N ASN A 22 -4.01 7.34 -9.28
CA ASN A 22 -2.69 6.84 -8.88
C ASN A 22 -2.64 5.35 -9.19
N ALA A 23 -1.74 4.95 -10.07
CA ALA A 23 -1.58 3.53 -10.39
C ALA A 23 -1.26 2.79 -9.09
N LYS A 24 -1.91 1.63 -8.89
CA LYS A 24 -1.69 0.80 -7.71
C LYS A 24 -0.23 0.36 -7.66
N ALA A 25 0.42 0.53 -6.52
CA ALA A 25 1.76 0.05 -6.30
C ALA A 25 1.82 -1.47 -6.47
N THR A 26 2.90 -1.97 -7.03
CA THR A 26 3.16 -3.41 -7.06
C THR A 26 4.05 -3.76 -5.88
N VAL A 27 3.54 -4.56 -4.95
CA VAL A 27 4.29 -5.04 -3.78
C VAL A 27 4.40 -6.55 -3.85
N THR A 28 5.61 -7.07 -3.74
CA THR A 28 5.88 -8.50 -3.64
C THR A 28 6.65 -8.79 -2.36
N ALA A 29 6.43 -9.96 -1.77
CA ALA A 29 7.05 -10.37 -0.51
C ALA A 29 7.57 -11.82 -0.59
N THR A 30 8.67 -12.11 0.09
CA THR A 30 9.24 -13.47 0.18
C THR A 30 10.13 -13.61 1.42
N PRO A 31 10.09 -14.75 2.14
CA PRO A 31 9.17 -15.87 1.97
C PRO A 31 7.75 -15.53 2.40
N LEU A 32 6.76 -16.28 1.91
CA LEU A 32 5.35 -16.14 2.31
C LEU A 32 4.83 -17.37 3.06
N LYS A 33 5.64 -18.41 3.19
CA LYS A 33 5.29 -19.64 3.91
C LYS A 33 6.42 -20.04 4.85
N ASN A 34 6.04 -20.70 5.93
CA ASN A 34 6.99 -21.22 6.94
C ASN A 34 7.91 -20.13 7.51
N ILE A 35 7.39 -18.91 7.71
CA ILE A 35 8.13 -17.84 8.35
C ILE A 35 8.44 -18.25 9.79
N ALA A 36 9.69 -18.11 10.22
CA ALA A 36 10.10 -18.50 11.57
C ALA A 36 9.36 -17.67 12.63
N GLN A 37 8.69 -18.31 13.60
CA GLN A 37 7.96 -17.62 14.68
C GLN A 37 8.86 -16.78 15.58
N LYS A 38 10.15 -17.11 15.66
CA LYS A 38 11.13 -16.40 16.51
C LYS A 38 11.99 -15.41 15.71
N GLY A 39 11.34 -14.53 14.93
CA GLY A 39 12.07 -13.49 14.21
C GLY A 39 12.40 -13.89 12.78
N GLY A 40 11.41 -14.32 12.03
CA GLY A 40 11.54 -14.43 10.58
C GLY A 40 11.74 -13.07 9.93
N VAL A 41 12.37 -13.05 8.76
CA VAL A 41 12.52 -11.83 7.95
C VAL A 41 11.83 -12.06 6.63
N VAL A 42 11.02 -11.08 6.22
CA VAL A 42 10.37 -11.05 4.91
C VAL A 42 10.97 -9.91 4.10
N THR A 43 11.32 -10.22 2.88
CA THR A 43 11.86 -9.25 1.92
C THR A 43 10.74 -8.72 1.05
N PHE A 44 10.49 -7.42 1.10
CA PHE A 44 9.53 -6.73 0.25
C PHE A 44 10.22 -6.01 -0.90
N LYS A 45 9.63 -6.08 -2.08
CA LYS A 45 10.03 -5.32 -3.27
C LYS A 45 8.87 -4.47 -3.75
N PHE A 46 9.17 -3.24 -4.13
CA PHE A 46 8.18 -2.25 -4.51
C PHE A 46 8.42 -1.77 -5.94
N ALA A 47 7.33 -1.57 -6.69
CA ALA A 47 7.33 -0.89 -7.98
C ALA A 47 6.09 -0.03 -8.11
N LYS A 48 6.18 1.02 -8.93
CA LYS A 48 5.07 1.96 -9.17
C LYS A 48 4.53 2.60 -7.87
N MET A 49 5.43 2.97 -6.96
CA MET A 49 5.06 3.65 -5.73
C MET A 49 4.27 4.93 -6.00
N PRO A 50 3.29 5.27 -5.14
CA PRO A 50 2.64 6.58 -5.20
C PRO A 50 3.67 7.71 -5.09
N ALA A 51 3.48 8.78 -5.85
CA ALA A 51 4.42 9.90 -5.87
C ALA A 51 4.23 10.88 -4.70
N LYS A 52 3.03 10.90 -4.07
CA LYS A 52 2.63 11.92 -3.10
C LYS A 52 2.47 11.41 -1.68
N ASN A 53 2.36 10.12 -1.49
CA ASN A 53 2.16 9.49 -0.19
C ASN A 53 2.92 8.18 -0.11
N GLY A 54 3.17 7.71 1.10
CA GLY A 54 3.77 6.43 1.36
C GLY A 54 2.74 5.31 1.51
N LEU A 55 3.26 4.14 1.84
CA LEU A 55 2.47 2.95 2.14
C LEU A 55 2.81 2.45 3.54
N TYR A 56 1.81 1.95 4.25
CA TYR A 56 1.98 1.11 5.42
C TYR A 56 1.91 -0.36 5.04
N ILE A 57 2.72 -1.17 5.69
CA ILE A 57 2.66 -2.64 5.67
C ILE A 57 2.41 -3.08 7.11
N GLN A 58 1.33 -3.82 7.32
CA GLN A 58 0.93 -4.32 8.64
C GLN A 58 0.65 -5.81 8.57
N GLU A 59 0.93 -6.52 9.68
CA GLU A 59 0.50 -7.90 9.87
C GLU A 59 -0.94 -7.92 10.38
N CYS A 60 -1.83 -8.62 9.67
CA CYS A 60 -3.24 -8.68 10.01
C CYS A 60 -3.80 -10.08 9.83
N MET A 61 -4.92 -10.38 10.49
CA MET A 61 -5.77 -11.51 10.12
C MET A 61 -6.36 -11.27 8.74
N ALA A 62 -6.48 -12.32 7.94
CA ALA A 62 -7.12 -12.21 6.64
C ALA A 62 -8.57 -11.74 6.81
N PRO A 63 -9.04 -10.79 5.97
CA PRO A 63 -10.41 -10.35 6.02
C PRO A 63 -11.36 -11.49 5.62
N THR A 64 -12.50 -11.59 6.27
CA THR A 64 -13.53 -12.61 5.98
C THR A 64 -14.26 -12.34 4.67
N THR A 65 -14.30 -11.08 4.25
CA THR A 65 -14.93 -10.65 3.00
C THR A 65 -13.85 -10.28 1.99
N LYS A 66 -13.90 -10.88 0.81
CA LYS A 66 -12.96 -10.57 -0.28
C LYS A 66 -13.01 -9.08 -0.63
N GLY A 67 -11.85 -8.44 -0.67
CA GLY A 67 -11.71 -7.02 -1.00
C GLY A 67 -11.97 -6.06 0.17
N ALA A 68 -12.39 -6.56 1.33
CA ALA A 68 -12.46 -5.75 2.54
C ALA A 68 -11.07 -5.52 3.16
N ALA A 69 -10.93 -4.44 3.94
CA ALA A 69 -9.76 -4.27 4.79
C ALA A 69 -9.81 -5.25 5.96
N PRO A 70 -8.66 -5.74 6.43
CA PRO A 70 -8.57 -6.43 7.69
C PRO A 70 -9.07 -5.55 8.86
N THR A 71 -9.66 -6.18 9.86
CA THR A 71 -10.17 -5.49 11.06
C THR A 71 -9.30 -5.77 12.29
N VAL A 72 -8.46 -6.80 12.25
CA VAL A 72 -7.56 -7.18 13.33
C VAL A 72 -6.15 -7.20 12.78
N CYS A 73 -5.35 -6.22 13.21
CA CYS A 73 -3.94 -6.10 12.85
C CYS A 73 -3.07 -6.04 14.10
N ASP A 74 -1.79 -6.34 13.95
CA ASP A 74 -0.84 -6.15 15.03
C ASP A 74 -0.74 -4.66 15.37
N SER A 75 -0.86 -4.33 16.64
CA SER A 75 -0.79 -2.96 17.13
C SER A 75 0.62 -2.50 17.49
N ASP A 76 1.61 -3.39 17.46
CA ASP A 76 3.01 -3.01 17.71
C ASP A 76 3.55 -2.22 16.52
N GLN A 77 3.89 -0.97 16.74
CA GLN A 77 4.48 -0.11 15.71
C GLN A 77 5.80 -0.65 15.14
N LYS A 78 6.49 -1.53 15.88
CA LYS A 78 7.73 -2.18 15.40
C LYS A 78 7.46 -3.20 14.30
N THR A 79 6.23 -3.70 14.21
CA THR A 79 5.80 -4.64 13.17
C THR A 79 5.17 -3.94 11.96
N GLN A 80 4.96 -2.63 12.06
CA GLN A 80 4.49 -1.80 10.97
C GLN A 80 5.67 -1.19 10.22
N ALA A 81 5.72 -1.38 8.91
CA ALA A 81 6.66 -0.67 8.05
C ALA A 81 5.98 0.52 7.37
N TRP A 82 6.62 1.69 7.45
CA TRP A 82 6.26 2.86 6.65
C TRP A 82 7.27 3.01 5.52
N VAL A 83 6.80 2.98 4.28
CA VAL A 83 7.63 2.95 3.07
C VAL A 83 7.18 4.04 2.11
N SER A 84 8.10 4.84 1.59
CA SER A 84 7.75 5.91 0.64
C SER A 84 8.83 6.12 -0.43
N ALA A 85 8.41 6.68 -1.57
CA ALA A 85 9.30 7.22 -2.58
C ALA A 85 9.50 8.73 -2.43
N ALA A 86 8.66 9.41 -1.63
CA ALA A 86 8.71 10.84 -1.40
C ALA A 86 9.84 11.22 -0.44
N LYS A 87 10.69 12.17 -0.83
CA LYS A 87 11.80 12.64 0.01
C LYS A 87 11.34 13.21 1.35
N ALA A 88 10.18 13.87 1.38
CA ALA A 88 9.62 14.45 2.59
C ALA A 88 9.29 13.38 3.64
N ASP A 89 8.69 12.27 3.22
CA ASP A 89 8.35 11.15 4.11
C ASP A 89 9.60 10.45 4.62
N ILE A 90 10.59 10.27 3.73
CA ILE A 90 11.88 9.65 4.10
C ILE A 90 12.60 10.52 5.14
N ALA A 91 12.53 11.84 5.02
CA ALA A 91 13.08 12.77 6.01
C ALA A 91 12.34 12.69 7.38
N GLN A 92 11.11 12.20 7.41
CA GLN A 92 10.30 11.97 8.61
C GLN A 92 10.39 10.54 9.15
N GLY A 93 11.21 9.69 8.54
CA GLY A 93 11.47 8.33 9.04
C GLY A 93 10.89 7.20 8.20
N ALA A 94 10.23 7.48 7.08
CA ALA A 94 9.83 6.42 6.16
C ALA A 94 11.05 5.72 5.55
N THR A 95 10.93 4.42 5.35
CA THR A 95 11.93 3.65 4.60
C THR A 95 11.81 3.97 3.11
N SER A 96 12.94 4.25 2.45
CA SER A 96 12.94 4.52 1.02
C SER A 96 12.59 3.27 0.22
N ALA A 97 11.55 3.37 -0.62
CA ALA A 97 11.14 2.32 -1.56
C ALA A 97 11.82 2.43 -2.93
N ALA A 98 12.57 3.50 -3.19
CA ALA A 98 13.18 3.76 -4.49
C ALA A 98 14.28 2.74 -4.80
N GLY A 99 13.97 1.73 -5.59
CA GLY A 99 14.92 0.72 -6.06
C GLY A 99 15.51 -0.17 -4.96
N LYS A 100 14.91 -0.20 -3.76
CA LYS A 100 15.40 -0.94 -2.60
C LYS A 100 14.47 -2.08 -2.21
N VAL A 101 15.10 -3.08 -1.65
CA VAL A 101 14.47 -4.20 -0.98
C VAL A 101 14.36 -3.84 0.50
N LEU A 102 13.17 -3.93 1.06
CA LEU A 102 12.96 -3.80 2.50
C LEU A 102 13.01 -5.20 3.12
N GLU A 103 14.02 -5.45 3.96
CA GLU A 103 14.04 -6.60 4.86
C GLU A 103 13.32 -6.19 6.13
N HIS A 104 12.17 -6.80 6.38
CA HIS A 104 11.32 -6.48 7.51
C HIS A 104 11.23 -7.67 8.46
N PRO A 105 11.58 -7.51 9.75
CA PRO A 105 11.36 -8.54 10.74
C PRO A 105 9.87 -8.76 10.95
N VAL A 106 9.46 -10.02 10.97
CA VAL A 106 8.06 -10.42 11.10
C VAL A 106 7.97 -11.28 12.37
N PRO A 107 7.72 -10.68 13.54
CA PRO A 107 7.50 -11.43 14.77
C PRO A 107 6.15 -12.16 14.71
N TYR A 108 6.04 -13.23 15.48
CA TYR A 108 4.77 -13.94 15.57
C TYR A 108 3.70 -13.05 16.20
N PHE A 109 2.64 -12.82 15.44
CA PHE A 109 1.51 -12.01 15.85
C PHE A 109 0.60 -12.79 16.83
N THR A 110 0.62 -12.42 18.11
CA THR A 110 -0.04 -13.18 19.18
C THR A 110 -1.56 -13.00 19.24
N ASN A 111 -2.11 -11.93 18.64
CA ASN A 111 -3.55 -11.69 18.61
C ASN A 111 -4.29 -12.53 17.56
N ALA A 112 -3.55 -13.29 16.75
CA ALA A 112 -4.10 -14.19 15.75
C ALA A 112 -3.25 -15.45 15.66
N ASP A 113 -3.90 -16.59 15.47
CA ASP A 113 -3.21 -17.85 15.22
C ASP A 113 -2.82 -17.98 13.75
N CYS A 114 -1.78 -17.26 13.34
CA CYS A 114 -1.29 -17.27 11.96
C CYS A 114 -0.60 -18.56 11.55
N VAL A 115 -0.55 -19.57 12.42
CA VAL A 115 -0.13 -20.95 12.08
C VAL A 115 -1.30 -21.74 11.52
N HIS A 116 -2.47 -21.64 12.17
CA HIS A 116 -3.68 -22.39 11.82
C HIS A 116 -4.70 -21.57 11.03
N THR A 117 -4.58 -20.24 11.05
CA THR A 117 -5.42 -19.33 10.27
C THR A 117 -4.57 -18.55 9.26
N THR A 118 -5.19 -18.12 8.17
CA THR A 118 -4.51 -17.28 7.20
C THR A 118 -4.32 -15.88 7.76
N CYS A 119 -3.07 -15.43 7.81
CA CYS A 119 -2.71 -14.04 8.06
C CYS A 119 -2.26 -13.37 6.76
N VAL A 120 -2.22 -12.05 6.76
CA VAL A 120 -1.88 -11.25 5.59
C VAL A 120 -0.96 -10.10 5.97
N PHE A 121 -0.05 -9.75 5.07
CA PHE A 121 0.50 -8.41 5.04
C PHE A 121 -0.53 -7.52 4.35
N TYR A 122 -1.07 -6.58 5.11
CA TYR A 122 -1.98 -5.57 4.60
C TYR A 122 -1.21 -4.33 4.20
N ILE A 123 -1.31 -3.96 2.93
CA ILE A 123 -0.72 -2.75 2.37
C ILE A 123 -1.83 -1.72 2.19
N SER A 124 -1.63 -0.53 2.72
CA SER A 124 -2.56 0.59 2.59
C SER A 124 -1.80 1.89 2.33
N ASN A 125 -2.52 2.93 1.92
CA ASN A 125 -1.95 4.28 1.95
C ASN A 125 -1.57 4.65 3.39
N ASP A 126 -0.55 5.49 3.53
CA ASP A 126 -0.13 6.02 4.83
C ASP A 126 -1.13 7.06 5.39
N HIS A 127 -0.77 7.66 6.53
CA HIS A 127 -1.60 8.63 7.24
C HIS A 127 -1.94 9.89 6.43
N THR A 128 -1.16 10.22 5.39
CA THR A 128 -1.40 11.40 4.54
C THR A 128 -2.56 11.18 3.56
N ALA A 129 -2.90 9.92 3.29
CA ALA A 129 -3.97 9.52 2.39
C ALA A 129 -4.81 8.35 2.94
N ALA A 130 -5.02 8.30 4.26
CA ALA A 130 -5.64 7.16 4.95
C ALA A 130 -7.07 6.83 4.49
N ALA A 131 -7.83 7.81 3.98
CA ALA A 131 -9.17 7.57 3.44
C ALA A 131 -9.17 7.02 2.01
N ASP A 132 -8.06 7.12 1.29
CA ASP A 132 -7.92 6.59 -0.06
C ASP A 132 -7.54 5.10 -0.01
N ARG A 133 -8.44 4.25 -0.48
CA ARG A 133 -8.30 2.79 -0.49
C ARG A 133 -7.69 2.24 -1.78
N SER A 134 -7.23 3.10 -2.68
CA SER A 134 -6.70 2.72 -4.00
C SER A 134 -5.49 1.80 -3.95
N GLN A 135 -4.71 1.88 -2.86
CA GLN A 135 -3.51 1.08 -2.65
C GLN A 135 -3.74 -0.20 -1.85
N ASP A 136 -4.95 -0.43 -1.34
CA ASP A 136 -5.24 -1.59 -0.51
C ASP A 136 -4.90 -2.92 -1.19
N GLN A 137 -4.04 -3.70 -0.55
CA GLN A 137 -3.62 -5.02 -0.98
C GLN A 137 -3.50 -5.94 0.22
N VAL A 138 -3.78 -7.22 0.02
CA VAL A 138 -3.54 -8.27 1.00
C VAL A 138 -2.64 -9.33 0.39
N ILE A 139 -1.55 -9.66 1.07
CA ILE A 139 -0.59 -10.70 0.66
C ILE A 139 -0.62 -11.80 1.73
N PRO A 140 -1.22 -12.96 1.47
CA PRO A 140 -1.31 -14.03 2.45
C PRO A 140 0.06 -14.60 2.81
N PHE A 141 0.25 -14.90 4.10
CA PHE A 141 1.44 -15.56 4.59
C PHE A 141 1.11 -16.53 5.73
N THR A 142 2.07 -17.39 6.07
CA THR A 142 1.95 -18.32 7.21
C THR A 142 3.28 -18.45 7.96
N PHE A 143 3.18 -18.61 9.28
CA PHE A 143 4.33 -19.02 10.09
C PHE A 143 4.57 -20.53 10.01
N ALA A 144 5.79 -20.95 10.32
CA ALA A 144 6.11 -22.35 10.53
C ALA A 144 5.34 -22.90 11.75
N ALA A 145 4.86 -24.14 11.63
CA ALA A 145 4.38 -24.87 12.79
C ALA A 145 5.52 -25.04 13.83
N LYS A 146 5.16 -25.14 15.12
CA LYS A 146 6.13 -25.43 16.19
C LYS A 146 6.63 -26.87 16.09
#